data_8d83dcdcb34a17e2979365ccddc3a4e5
#
_entry.id   8d83dcdcb34a17e2979365ccddc3a4e5
#
_cell.length_a   1.000
_cell.length_b   1.000
_cell.length_c   1.000
_cell.angle_alpha   90.00
_cell.angle_beta   90.00
_cell.angle_gamma   90.00
#
_symmetry.space_group_name_H-M   'P 1'
#
loop_
_entity.id
_entity.type
_entity.pdbx_description
1 polymer ?
#
loop_
_entity_poly.entity_id
_entity_poly.type
_entity_poly.pdbx_seq_one_letter_code
_entity_poly.pdbx_strand_id
1 'polypeptide(L)'
;MIDNFSEKLLKNTRILKQKESNIKLIYWLKGSGKINLDLDTYNMKKRDLVFIMLNDLYSIEGETNSVIAIIEISFTDYLRFADDYIRQKGYKFSSIERKQLESFIINLLEFESRKPRLPHIRDKLVKHLCVELGYIQRKHRQNYKLDNPLVDEVHEYIIEHHHEKINKQALANSLDMSNKELSQVIKFHTPYHNIAQYINDIRLKLCLLDILDSSEFIQDIAYKHGFNHFPRFIALFSKKYGMTPGQARKKQFAPIYKTTETVEISLDYEAQLLIAEAKSNYHT
;
A
#
# COMPACT_ATOMS: atom_id res chain seq x y z
N MET A 1 5.99 16.40 -1.03
CA MET A 1 7.29 15.71 -1.15
C MET A 1 7.08 14.30 -0.63
N ILE A 2 7.66 13.30 -1.25
CA ILE A 2 7.61 11.91 -0.77
C ILE A 2 8.80 11.75 0.17
N ASP A 3 8.51 11.53 1.45
CA ASP A 3 9.52 11.66 2.51
C ASP A 3 10.28 10.36 2.80
N ASN A 4 9.66 9.21 2.53
CA ASN A 4 10.23 7.89 2.86
C ASN A 4 10.04 6.91 1.70
N PHE A 5 10.93 7.01 0.74
CA PHE A 5 11.05 6.09 -0.37
C PHE A 5 12.46 5.51 -0.39
N SER A 6 12.59 4.21 -0.60
CA SER A 6 13.88 3.57 -0.85
C SER A 6 13.75 2.46 -1.90
N GLU A 7 14.81 2.28 -2.68
CA GLU A 7 14.98 1.13 -3.56
C GLU A 7 16.31 0.44 -3.28
N LYS A 8 16.30 -0.87 -3.38
CA LYS A 8 17.47 -1.71 -3.17
C LYS A 8 17.52 -2.82 -4.18
N LEU A 9 18.70 -3.08 -4.70
CA LEU A 9 18.99 -4.28 -5.47
C LEU A 9 19.76 -5.27 -4.60
N LEU A 10 19.25 -6.48 -4.50
CA LEU A 10 19.81 -7.51 -3.65
C LEU A 10 20.13 -8.75 -4.47
N LYS A 11 21.33 -9.30 -4.26
CA LYS A 11 21.79 -10.55 -4.88
C LYS A 11 21.86 -11.67 -3.85
N ASN A 12 21.54 -12.91 -4.25
CA ASN A 12 21.54 -14.09 -3.35
C ASN A 12 20.74 -13.85 -2.07
N THR A 13 19.55 -13.31 -2.23
CA THR A 13 18.79 -12.73 -1.13
C THR A 13 18.26 -13.81 -0.20
N ARG A 14 18.58 -13.68 1.08
CA ARG A 14 17.94 -14.43 2.15
C ARG A 14 17.44 -13.48 3.22
N ILE A 15 16.14 -13.25 3.24
CA ILE A 15 15.48 -12.44 4.26
C ILE A 15 14.75 -13.38 5.21
N LEU A 16 15.15 -13.37 6.48
CA LEU A 16 14.46 -14.14 7.52
C LEU A 16 13.06 -13.59 7.77
N LYS A 17 12.22 -14.45 8.34
CA LYS A 17 10.83 -14.12 8.64
C LYS A 17 10.73 -12.84 9.48
N GLN A 18 10.07 -11.82 8.94
CA GLN A 18 9.90 -10.52 9.59
C GLN A 18 8.54 -9.93 9.28
N LYS A 19 8.09 -9.03 10.15
CA LYS A 19 6.84 -8.30 9.99
C LYS A 19 7.09 -6.95 9.31
N GLU A 20 6.29 -6.63 8.31
CA GLU A 20 6.46 -5.41 7.53
C GLU A 20 5.84 -4.18 8.21
N SER A 21 6.51 -3.04 8.09
CA SER A 21 6.07 -1.74 8.61
C SER A 21 5.69 -0.73 7.52
N ASN A 22 6.06 -1.01 6.27
CA ASN A 22 5.80 -0.18 5.10
C ASN A 22 5.21 -1.03 3.97
N ILE A 23 4.98 -0.40 2.82
CA ILE A 23 4.62 -1.09 1.59
C ILE A 23 5.89 -1.50 0.86
N LYS A 24 5.94 -2.75 0.39
CA LYS A 24 7.05 -3.20 -0.47
C LYS A 24 6.54 -3.82 -1.75
N LEU A 25 7.25 -3.50 -2.83
CA LEU A 25 7.17 -4.21 -4.09
C LEU A 25 8.48 -4.94 -4.28
N ILE A 26 8.40 -6.25 -4.46
CA ILE A 26 9.57 -7.12 -4.69
C ILE A 26 9.48 -7.64 -6.10
N TYR A 27 10.40 -7.18 -6.95
CA TYR A 27 10.47 -7.53 -8.35
C TYR A 27 11.69 -8.41 -8.64
N TRP A 28 11.48 -9.58 -9.24
CA TRP A 28 12.54 -10.53 -9.60
C TRP A 28 13.17 -10.14 -10.93
N LEU A 29 14.35 -9.52 -10.90
CA LEU A 29 15.08 -9.11 -12.09
C LEU A 29 15.79 -10.29 -12.77
N LYS A 30 16.33 -11.24 -11.99
CA LYS A 30 17.09 -12.39 -12.49
C LYS A 30 16.94 -13.58 -11.57
N GLY A 31 16.99 -14.81 -12.15
CA GLY A 31 16.96 -16.06 -11.40
C GLY A 31 15.56 -16.40 -10.85
N SER A 32 15.56 -17.20 -9.80
CA SER A 32 14.38 -17.76 -9.14
C SER A 32 14.56 -17.81 -7.63
N GLY A 33 13.47 -18.19 -6.94
CA GLY A 33 13.46 -18.30 -5.50
C GLY A 33 12.06 -18.51 -4.94
N LYS A 34 11.90 -18.23 -3.64
CA LYS A 34 10.63 -18.37 -2.92
C LYS A 34 10.36 -17.15 -2.05
N ILE A 35 9.11 -16.77 -1.96
CA ILE A 35 8.60 -15.86 -0.95
C ILE A 35 7.54 -16.59 -0.14
N ASN A 36 7.73 -16.65 1.17
CA ASN A 36 6.66 -17.00 2.08
C ASN A 36 6.01 -15.71 2.56
N LEU A 37 4.71 -15.62 2.44
CA LEU A 37 3.92 -14.46 2.81
C LEU A 37 2.74 -14.92 3.65
N ASP A 38 2.79 -14.68 4.96
CA ASP A 38 1.92 -15.26 5.98
C ASP A 38 1.90 -16.79 5.92
N LEU A 39 0.80 -17.37 5.42
CA LEU A 39 0.60 -18.82 5.27
C LEU A 39 0.81 -19.30 3.82
N ASP A 40 1.00 -18.38 2.88
CA ASP A 40 1.16 -18.70 1.46
C ASP A 40 2.64 -18.75 1.07
N THR A 41 2.99 -19.70 0.20
CA THR A 41 4.33 -19.78 -0.40
C THR A 41 4.23 -19.58 -1.90
N TYR A 42 4.98 -18.61 -2.42
CA TYR A 42 5.04 -18.29 -3.85
C TYR A 42 6.40 -18.68 -4.40
N ASN A 43 6.43 -19.57 -5.40
CA ASN A 43 7.62 -19.77 -6.22
C ASN A 43 7.78 -18.58 -7.17
N MET A 44 8.98 -18.02 -7.19
CA MET A 44 9.32 -16.80 -7.91
C MET A 44 10.27 -17.10 -9.05
N LYS A 45 10.07 -16.45 -10.17
CA LYS A 45 10.93 -16.48 -11.37
C LYS A 45 11.14 -15.08 -11.91
N LYS A 46 12.06 -14.94 -12.85
CA LYS A 46 12.32 -13.66 -13.54
C LYS A 46 11.02 -12.97 -13.95
N ARG A 47 10.93 -11.68 -13.67
CA ARG A 47 9.78 -10.78 -13.87
C ARG A 47 8.61 -10.97 -12.92
N ASP A 48 8.65 -11.89 -11.99
CA ASP A 48 7.58 -11.99 -10.99
C ASP A 48 7.63 -10.79 -10.03
N LEU A 49 6.45 -10.35 -9.62
CA LEU A 49 6.25 -9.21 -8.73
C LEU A 49 5.35 -9.61 -7.56
N VAL A 50 5.77 -9.24 -6.36
CA VAL A 50 5.00 -9.42 -5.13
C VAL A 50 4.79 -8.09 -4.44
N PHE A 51 3.59 -7.90 -3.94
CA PHE A 51 3.20 -6.79 -3.08
C PHE A 51 3.18 -7.27 -1.64
N ILE A 52 3.88 -6.57 -0.76
CA ILE A 52 3.89 -6.81 0.69
C ILE A 52 3.27 -5.61 1.37
N MET A 53 2.32 -5.88 2.23
CA MET A 53 1.53 -4.87 2.91
C MET A 53 1.95 -4.70 4.37
N LEU A 54 1.51 -3.62 4.98
CA LEU A 54 1.69 -3.36 6.39
C LEU A 54 1.20 -4.56 7.23
N ASN A 55 2.03 -5.01 8.14
CA ASN A 55 1.82 -6.14 9.05
C ASN A 55 1.91 -7.53 8.43
N ASP A 56 2.15 -7.65 7.12
CA ASP A 56 2.44 -8.96 6.54
C ASP A 56 3.70 -9.57 7.17
N LEU A 57 3.65 -10.87 7.37
CA LEU A 57 4.78 -11.64 7.84
C LEU A 57 5.40 -12.37 6.65
N TYR A 58 6.61 -12.00 6.27
CA TYR A 58 7.24 -12.54 5.08
C TYR A 58 8.68 -12.99 5.28
N SER A 59 9.13 -13.89 4.40
CA SER A 59 10.53 -14.25 4.23
C SER A 59 10.84 -14.46 2.76
N ILE A 60 12.10 -14.26 2.37
CA ILE A 60 12.60 -14.41 0.99
C ILE A 60 13.78 -15.35 0.97
N GLU A 61 13.78 -16.28 0.03
CA GLU A 61 14.89 -17.18 -0.27
C GLU A 61 15.15 -17.13 -1.78
N GLY A 62 16.16 -16.35 -2.18
CA GLY A 62 16.65 -16.31 -3.56
C GLY A 62 17.63 -17.45 -3.83
N GLU A 63 17.55 -18.08 -4.99
CA GLU A 63 18.54 -19.03 -5.46
C GLU A 63 19.86 -18.34 -5.81
N THR A 64 20.93 -19.11 -5.96
CA THR A 64 22.26 -18.60 -6.35
C THR A 64 22.16 -17.76 -7.63
N ASN A 65 22.79 -16.58 -7.62
CA ASN A 65 22.74 -15.58 -8.70
C ASN A 65 21.35 -14.96 -8.98
N SER A 66 20.37 -15.15 -8.10
CA SER A 66 19.13 -14.38 -8.17
C SER A 66 19.40 -12.91 -7.85
N VAL A 67 18.70 -12.01 -8.54
CA VAL A 67 18.71 -10.57 -8.29
C VAL A 67 17.28 -10.10 -8.16
N ILE A 68 16.98 -9.42 -7.06
CA ILE A 68 15.69 -8.83 -6.80
C ILE A 68 15.83 -7.31 -6.59
N ALA A 69 14.81 -6.58 -7.02
CA ALA A 69 14.63 -5.18 -6.66
C ALA A 69 13.57 -5.09 -5.56
N ILE A 70 13.87 -4.37 -4.51
CA ILE A 70 12.91 -4.04 -3.45
C ILE A 70 12.64 -2.54 -3.52
N ILE A 71 11.39 -2.18 -3.78
CA ILE A 71 10.90 -0.81 -3.74
C ILE A 71 10.06 -0.68 -2.48
N GLU A 72 10.49 0.20 -1.60
CA GLU A 72 9.81 0.48 -0.34
C GLU A 72 9.18 1.87 -0.39
N ILE A 73 7.90 1.92 -0.10
CA ILE A 73 7.10 3.14 -0.07
C ILE A 73 6.54 3.28 1.34
N SER A 74 6.65 4.46 1.94
CA SER A 74 6.03 4.68 3.23
C SER A 74 4.53 4.41 3.15
N PHE A 75 3.98 3.82 4.20
CA PHE A 75 2.54 3.55 4.23
C PHE A 75 1.71 4.83 4.16
N THR A 76 2.23 5.92 4.68
CA THR A 76 1.61 7.25 4.63
C THR A 76 1.52 7.77 3.19
N ASP A 77 2.64 7.73 2.44
CA ASP A 77 2.65 8.19 1.04
C ASP A 77 1.76 7.30 0.17
N TYR A 78 1.77 5.99 0.42
CA TYR A 78 0.86 5.08 -0.27
C TYR A 78 -0.61 5.45 -0.03
N LEU A 79 -1.02 5.71 1.23
CA LEU A 79 -2.38 6.11 1.56
C LEU A 79 -2.80 7.43 0.93
N ARG A 80 -1.84 8.37 0.84
CA ARG A 80 -2.08 9.70 0.26
C ARG A 80 -2.41 9.64 -1.23
N PHE A 81 -1.86 8.66 -1.97
CA PHE A 81 -1.94 8.60 -3.43
C PHE A 81 -2.71 7.40 -3.97
N ALA A 82 -2.84 6.32 -3.24
CA ALA A 82 -3.44 5.06 -3.70
C ALA A 82 -4.96 5.03 -3.58
N ASP A 83 -5.62 6.17 -3.54
CA ASP A 83 -7.08 6.26 -3.47
C ASP A 83 -7.75 5.12 -2.64
N ASP A 84 -8.47 5.46 -1.65
CA ASP A 84 -9.44 4.78 -0.79
C ASP A 84 -9.32 3.33 -0.34
N TYR A 85 -8.66 2.44 -1.04
CA TYR A 85 -8.63 1.05 -0.61
C TYR A 85 -7.26 0.51 -0.27
N ILE A 86 -7.17 0.00 0.93
CA ILE A 86 -6.02 -0.76 1.38
C ILE A 86 -6.45 -2.20 1.54
N ARG A 87 -5.89 -3.08 0.70
CA ARG A 87 -5.95 -4.51 0.97
C ARG A 87 -5.23 -4.79 2.29
N GLN A 88 -5.79 -5.67 3.09
CA GLN A 88 -5.21 -6.00 4.39
C GLN A 88 -4.04 -7.00 4.31
N LYS A 89 -3.77 -7.57 3.12
CA LYS A 89 -2.77 -8.62 2.91
C LYS A 89 -2.07 -8.45 1.56
N GLY A 90 -0.76 -8.67 1.55
CA GLY A 90 0.02 -8.75 0.33
C GLY A 90 -0.28 -9.98 -0.53
N TYR A 91 0.24 -9.98 -1.75
CA TYR A 91 0.01 -11.06 -2.72
C TYR A 91 0.99 -11.00 -3.90
N LYS A 92 1.11 -12.12 -4.62
CA LYS A 92 1.81 -12.17 -5.89
C LYS A 92 0.88 -11.67 -7.00
N PHE A 93 1.36 -10.71 -7.80
CA PHE A 93 0.62 -10.21 -8.96
C PHE A 93 0.45 -11.25 -10.06
N SER A 94 -0.69 -11.24 -10.72
CA SER A 94 -0.89 -11.94 -11.98
C SER A 94 0.00 -11.36 -13.10
N SER A 95 0.13 -12.07 -14.21
CA SER A 95 0.94 -11.59 -15.35
C SER A 95 0.40 -10.28 -15.95
N ILE A 96 -0.92 -10.08 -15.94
CA ILE A 96 -1.58 -8.88 -16.47
C ILE A 96 -1.28 -7.67 -15.57
N GLU A 97 -1.51 -7.82 -14.26
CA GLU A 97 -1.27 -6.74 -13.27
C GLU A 97 0.19 -6.35 -13.21
N ARG A 98 1.09 -7.35 -13.26
CA ARG A 98 2.51 -7.11 -13.34
C ARG A 98 2.86 -6.26 -14.55
N LYS A 99 2.34 -6.56 -15.74
CA LYS A 99 2.61 -5.76 -16.95
C LYS A 99 2.20 -4.29 -16.79
N GLN A 100 1.11 -4.00 -16.09
CA GLN A 100 0.69 -2.63 -15.79
C GLN A 100 1.69 -1.87 -14.91
N LEU A 101 2.28 -2.54 -13.92
CA LEU A 101 3.21 -1.93 -12.98
C LEU A 101 4.67 -1.93 -13.43
N GLU A 102 5.04 -2.87 -14.30
CA GLU A 102 6.42 -3.14 -14.67
C GLU A 102 7.14 -1.94 -15.27
N SER A 103 6.45 -1.15 -16.12
CA SER A 103 7.00 0.06 -16.71
C SER A 103 7.36 1.12 -15.64
N PHE A 104 6.52 1.29 -14.64
CA PHE A 104 6.77 2.23 -13.54
C PHE A 104 7.96 1.79 -12.69
N ILE A 105 8.03 0.49 -12.38
CA ILE A 105 9.12 -0.11 -11.61
C ILE A 105 10.45 0.07 -12.36
N ILE A 106 10.49 -0.31 -13.64
CA ILE A 106 11.71 -0.22 -14.45
C ILE A 106 12.15 1.23 -14.62
N ASN A 107 11.22 2.15 -14.91
CA ASN A 107 11.52 3.58 -15.02
C ASN A 107 12.05 4.16 -13.72
N LEU A 108 11.54 3.71 -12.57
CA LEU A 108 11.99 4.15 -11.27
C LEU A 108 13.41 3.65 -10.98
N LEU A 109 13.70 2.37 -11.22
CA LEU A 109 15.03 1.78 -11.08
C LEU A 109 16.03 2.44 -12.03
N GLU A 110 15.64 2.70 -13.28
CA GLU A 110 16.48 3.41 -14.26
C GLU A 110 16.76 4.85 -13.82
N PHE A 111 15.75 5.55 -13.33
CA PHE A 111 15.90 6.92 -12.82
C PHE A 111 16.92 6.98 -11.68
N GLU A 112 16.82 6.06 -10.71
CA GLU A 112 17.73 6.02 -9.56
C GLU A 112 19.17 5.59 -9.95
N SER A 113 19.33 4.88 -11.07
CA SER A 113 20.66 4.54 -11.61
C SER A 113 21.37 5.71 -12.29
N ARG A 114 20.67 6.81 -12.60
CA ARG A 114 21.20 7.97 -13.32
C ARG A 114 21.57 9.10 -12.35
N LYS A 115 22.59 9.88 -12.72
CA LYS A 115 22.95 11.12 -12.06
C LYS A 115 22.89 12.27 -13.07
N PRO A 116 22.40 13.48 -12.71
CA PRO A 116 21.90 13.89 -11.38
C PRO A 116 20.49 13.36 -11.10
N ARG A 117 20.21 13.04 -9.85
CA ARG A 117 18.89 12.65 -9.36
C ARG A 117 18.02 13.89 -9.15
N LEU A 118 16.85 13.93 -9.79
CA LEU A 118 15.91 15.04 -9.67
C LEU A 118 14.71 14.61 -8.80
N PRO A 119 14.65 14.99 -7.52
CA PRO A 119 13.63 14.48 -6.57
C PRO A 119 12.20 14.61 -7.07
N HIS A 120 11.85 15.73 -7.74
CA HIS A 120 10.50 15.95 -8.26
C HIS A 120 10.08 14.93 -9.35
N ILE A 121 11.04 14.38 -10.11
CA ILE A 121 10.76 13.32 -11.10
C ILE A 121 10.51 12.00 -10.39
N ARG A 122 11.34 11.67 -9.39
CA ARG A 122 11.15 10.51 -8.53
C ARG A 122 9.78 10.54 -7.87
N ASP A 123 9.44 11.66 -7.22
CA ASP A 123 8.16 11.85 -6.54
C ASP A 123 6.97 11.64 -7.50
N LYS A 124 7.09 12.09 -8.76
CA LYS A 124 6.08 11.87 -9.78
C LYS A 124 5.94 10.39 -10.14
N LEU A 125 7.05 9.68 -10.31
CA LEU A 125 7.05 8.24 -10.64
C LEU A 125 6.44 7.41 -9.50
N VAL A 126 6.84 7.67 -8.26
CA VAL A 126 6.30 6.98 -7.07
C VAL A 126 4.81 7.26 -6.90
N LYS A 127 4.39 8.51 -7.11
CA LYS A 127 2.97 8.90 -7.06
C LYS A 127 2.12 8.13 -8.07
N HIS A 128 2.57 8.05 -9.32
CA HIS A 128 1.89 7.25 -10.34
C HIS A 128 1.86 5.77 -9.99
N LEU A 129 2.96 5.22 -9.47
CA LEU A 129 3.01 3.83 -9.03
C LEU A 129 1.98 3.56 -7.90
N CYS A 130 1.84 4.46 -6.94
CA CYS A 130 0.82 4.35 -5.88
C CYS A 130 -0.61 4.38 -6.45
N VAL A 131 -0.89 5.27 -7.40
CA VAL A 131 -2.20 5.37 -8.06
C VAL A 131 -2.54 4.07 -8.79
N GLU A 132 -1.60 3.53 -9.57
CA GLU A 132 -1.79 2.26 -10.29
C GLU A 132 -1.96 1.07 -9.34
N LEU A 133 -1.19 1.01 -8.26
CA LEU A 133 -1.36 0.01 -7.21
C LEU A 133 -2.77 0.09 -6.60
N GLY A 134 -3.24 1.28 -6.28
CA GLY A 134 -4.59 1.51 -5.78
C GLY A 134 -5.66 1.05 -6.78
N TYR A 135 -5.48 1.37 -8.06
CA TYR A 135 -6.38 0.92 -9.13
C TYR A 135 -6.44 -0.61 -9.24
N ILE A 136 -5.28 -1.29 -9.27
CA ILE A 136 -5.22 -2.74 -9.33
C ILE A 136 -5.87 -3.37 -8.11
N GLN A 137 -5.64 -2.83 -6.93
CA GLN A 137 -6.27 -3.31 -5.71
C GLN A 137 -7.78 -3.11 -5.69
N ARG A 138 -8.29 -2.02 -6.26
CA ARG A 138 -9.72 -1.83 -6.50
C ARG A 138 -10.28 -2.89 -7.44
N LYS A 139 -9.57 -3.18 -8.52
CA LYS A 139 -9.98 -4.22 -9.49
C LYS A 139 -10.03 -5.62 -8.89
N HIS A 140 -9.16 -5.95 -7.94
CA HIS A 140 -9.26 -7.20 -7.17
C HIS A 140 -10.52 -7.30 -6.31
N ARG A 141 -11.18 -6.18 -6.05
CA ARG A 141 -12.51 -6.17 -5.44
C ARG A 141 -13.63 -6.59 -6.38
N GLN A 142 -13.40 -6.86 -7.63
CA GLN A 142 -14.44 -7.07 -8.65
C GLN A 142 -15.40 -8.27 -8.41
N ASN A 143 -15.29 -8.95 -7.28
CA ASN A 143 -16.44 -9.67 -6.72
C ASN A 143 -17.52 -8.74 -6.12
N TYR A 144 -17.23 -7.47 -5.94
CA TYR A 144 -18.16 -6.39 -5.62
C TYR A 144 -18.22 -5.48 -6.85
N LYS A 145 -19.42 -5.29 -7.43
CA LYS A 145 -19.67 -4.34 -8.53
C LYS A 145 -19.39 -2.92 -8.04
N LEU A 146 -18.15 -2.45 -8.14
CA LEU A 146 -17.69 -1.14 -7.60
C LEU A 146 -17.90 0.04 -8.55
N ASP A 147 -18.27 -0.20 -9.81
CA ASP A 147 -18.60 0.87 -10.76
C ASP A 147 -20.03 1.40 -10.50
N ASN A 148 -20.27 1.85 -9.29
CA ASN A 148 -21.51 2.54 -8.94
C ASN A 148 -21.18 3.96 -8.51
N PRO A 149 -21.51 4.99 -9.32
CA PRO A 149 -21.23 6.40 -9.01
C PRO A 149 -21.73 6.83 -7.62
N LEU A 150 -22.81 6.22 -7.14
CA LEU A 150 -23.36 6.52 -5.82
C LEU A 150 -22.40 6.13 -4.67
N VAL A 151 -21.48 5.18 -4.90
CA VAL A 151 -20.44 4.85 -3.90
C VAL A 151 -19.43 5.97 -3.78
N ASP A 152 -19.04 6.58 -4.90
CA ASP A 152 -18.11 7.70 -4.94
C ASP A 152 -18.73 8.93 -4.27
N GLU A 153 -20.00 9.21 -4.53
CA GLU A 153 -20.74 10.29 -3.88
C GLU A 153 -20.88 10.08 -2.37
N VAL A 154 -21.19 8.84 -1.94
CA VAL A 154 -21.19 8.47 -0.51
C VAL A 154 -19.82 8.67 0.11
N HIS A 155 -18.75 8.32 -0.63
CA HIS A 155 -17.38 8.45 -0.17
C HIS A 155 -16.99 9.91 0.04
N GLU A 156 -17.22 10.75 -0.97
CA GLU A 156 -16.95 12.19 -0.92
C GLU A 156 -17.69 12.86 0.25
N TYR A 157 -18.99 12.56 0.41
CA TYR A 157 -19.76 13.06 1.54
C TYR A 157 -19.14 12.66 2.90
N ILE A 158 -18.71 11.39 3.04
CA ILE A 158 -18.08 10.94 4.29
C ILE A 158 -16.75 11.67 4.52
N ILE A 159 -15.94 11.89 3.48
CA ILE A 159 -14.68 12.62 3.61
C ILE A 159 -14.92 14.06 4.06
N GLU A 160 -15.88 14.76 3.47
CA GLU A 160 -16.18 16.15 3.85
C GLU A 160 -16.70 16.27 5.28
N HIS A 161 -17.54 15.32 5.71
CA HIS A 161 -18.23 15.38 7.00
C HIS A 161 -17.67 14.42 8.06
N HIS A 162 -16.50 13.78 7.82
CA HIS A 162 -15.97 12.74 8.72
C HIS A 162 -15.77 13.21 10.16
N HIS A 163 -15.48 14.48 10.38
CA HIS A 163 -15.27 15.11 11.69
C HIS A 163 -16.56 15.30 12.48
N GLU A 164 -17.71 15.25 11.82
CA GLU A 164 -19.03 15.48 12.41
C GLU A 164 -19.74 14.15 12.76
N LYS A 165 -20.86 14.28 13.47
CA LYS A 165 -21.77 13.15 13.67
C LYS A 165 -22.58 12.92 12.40
N ILE A 166 -22.09 12.06 11.51
CA ILE A 166 -22.81 11.69 10.29
C ILE A 166 -24.12 10.97 10.66
N ASN A 167 -25.23 11.56 10.25
CA ASN A 167 -26.56 10.96 10.36
C ASN A 167 -26.87 10.24 9.04
N LYS A 168 -27.19 8.95 9.13
CA LYS A 168 -27.53 8.12 7.97
C LYS A 168 -28.67 8.70 7.13
N GLN A 169 -29.71 9.27 7.77
CA GLN A 169 -30.82 9.90 7.07
C GLN A 169 -30.39 11.16 6.31
N ALA A 170 -29.55 11.99 6.93
CA ALA A 170 -29.01 13.19 6.27
C ALA A 170 -28.17 12.81 5.05
N LEU A 171 -27.30 11.81 5.16
CA LEU A 171 -26.53 11.28 4.04
C LEU A 171 -27.44 10.71 2.94
N ALA A 172 -28.45 9.94 3.29
CA ALA A 172 -29.38 9.41 2.31
C ALA A 172 -30.13 10.53 1.56
N ASN A 173 -30.60 11.54 2.31
CA ASN A 173 -31.30 12.69 1.74
C ASN A 173 -30.39 13.54 0.82
N SER A 174 -29.10 13.71 1.14
CA SER A 174 -28.17 14.47 0.29
C SER A 174 -27.88 13.80 -1.05
N LEU A 175 -28.17 12.50 -1.15
CA LEU A 175 -28.01 11.69 -2.35
C LEU A 175 -29.36 11.31 -3.00
N ASP A 176 -30.44 11.98 -2.63
CA ASP A 176 -31.80 11.68 -3.08
C ASP A 176 -32.22 10.21 -2.92
N MET A 177 -31.74 9.56 -1.85
CA MET A 177 -31.95 8.13 -1.57
C MET A 177 -32.73 7.90 -0.29
N SER A 178 -33.43 6.77 -0.23
CA SER A 178 -33.95 6.25 1.00
C SER A 178 -32.84 5.58 1.85
N ASN A 179 -33.04 5.47 3.17
CA ASN A 179 -32.16 4.71 4.05
C ASN A 179 -31.96 3.24 3.64
N LYS A 180 -32.96 2.67 2.99
CA LYS A 180 -32.91 1.28 2.50
C LYS A 180 -31.99 1.17 1.28
N GLU A 181 -32.13 2.08 0.31
CA GLU A 181 -31.28 2.14 -0.89
C GLU A 181 -29.83 2.39 -0.50
N LEU A 182 -29.54 3.38 0.35
CA LEU A 182 -28.21 3.62 0.86
C LEU A 182 -27.61 2.36 1.52
N SER A 183 -28.40 1.65 2.34
CA SER A 183 -27.93 0.39 2.95
C SER A 183 -27.62 -0.69 1.93
N GLN A 184 -28.41 -0.78 0.86
CA GLN A 184 -28.19 -1.73 -0.23
C GLN A 184 -26.94 -1.36 -1.03
N VAL A 185 -26.78 -0.10 -1.38
CA VAL A 185 -25.56 0.39 -2.07
C VAL A 185 -24.32 0.02 -1.26
N ILE A 186 -24.27 0.36 0.03
CA ILE A 186 -23.13 0.01 0.88
C ILE A 186 -22.89 -1.50 0.94
N LYS A 187 -23.94 -2.29 1.14
CA LYS A 187 -23.81 -3.74 1.31
C LYS A 187 -23.39 -4.47 0.02
N PHE A 188 -23.87 -4.01 -1.15
CA PHE A 188 -23.63 -4.71 -2.42
C PHE A 188 -22.44 -4.16 -3.21
N HIS A 189 -22.07 -2.89 -2.98
CA HIS A 189 -21.04 -2.22 -3.76
C HIS A 189 -19.80 -1.82 -2.93
N THR A 190 -19.78 -2.14 -1.64
CA THR A 190 -18.60 -1.90 -0.79
C THR A 190 -18.28 -3.14 0.05
N PRO A 191 -17.07 -3.27 0.60
CA PRO A 191 -16.74 -4.37 1.52
C PRO A 191 -17.35 -4.21 2.91
N TYR A 192 -18.14 -3.18 3.15
CA TYR A 192 -18.69 -2.88 4.46
C TYR A 192 -20.11 -3.43 4.60
N HIS A 193 -20.42 -3.98 5.78
CA HIS A 193 -21.76 -4.47 6.06
C HIS A 193 -22.77 -3.35 6.33
N ASN A 194 -22.29 -2.17 6.72
CA ASN A 194 -23.13 -1.01 7.02
C ASN A 194 -22.32 0.30 6.94
N ILE A 195 -23.04 1.41 6.85
CA ILE A 195 -22.47 2.75 6.73
C ILE A 195 -21.59 3.13 7.93
N ALA A 196 -21.89 2.68 9.14
CA ALA A 196 -21.08 3.01 10.31
C ALA A 196 -19.69 2.38 10.26
N GLN A 197 -19.56 1.18 9.68
CA GLN A 197 -18.26 0.56 9.42
C GLN A 197 -17.48 1.34 8.37
N TYR A 198 -18.16 1.79 7.30
CA TYR A 198 -17.54 2.59 6.25
C TYR A 198 -17.00 3.91 6.80
N ILE A 199 -17.83 4.66 7.54
CA ILE A 199 -17.42 5.91 8.20
C ILE A 199 -16.22 5.69 9.12
N ASN A 200 -16.26 4.67 9.97
CA ASN A 200 -15.16 4.37 10.88
C ASN A 200 -13.88 4.02 10.13
N ASP A 201 -13.98 3.34 9.00
CA ASP A 201 -12.83 2.96 8.19
C ASP A 201 -12.12 4.17 7.59
N ILE A 202 -12.88 5.12 7.03
CA ILE A 202 -12.36 6.39 6.52
C ILE A 202 -11.72 7.20 7.65
N ARG A 203 -12.40 7.35 8.78
CA ARG A 203 -11.87 8.06 9.95
C ARG A 203 -10.55 7.47 10.44
N LEU A 204 -10.46 6.13 10.54
CA LEU A 204 -9.23 5.45 10.96
C LEU A 204 -8.07 5.68 9.98
N LYS A 205 -8.37 5.75 8.67
CA LYS A 205 -7.39 6.06 7.63
C LYS A 205 -6.83 7.48 7.81
N LEU A 206 -7.72 8.46 7.98
CA LEU A 206 -7.34 9.86 8.19
C LEU A 206 -6.58 10.04 9.50
N CYS A 207 -7.04 9.39 10.59
CA CYS A 207 -6.28 9.38 11.85
C CYS A 207 -4.87 8.80 11.67
N LEU A 208 -4.73 7.72 10.92
CA LEU A 208 -3.41 7.12 10.70
C LEU A 208 -2.48 8.08 9.97
N LEU A 209 -2.95 8.79 8.94
CA LEU A 209 -2.17 9.81 8.25
C LEU A 209 -1.66 10.87 9.23
N ASP A 210 -2.55 11.46 10.03
CA ASP A 210 -2.17 12.49 11.00
C ASP A 210 -1.25 11.93 12.12
N ILE A 211 -1.48 10.69 12.57
CA ILE A 211 -0.61 10.04 13.57
C ILE A 211 0.80 9.85 13.06
N LEU A 212 0.96 9.56 11.79
CA LEU A 212 2.27 9.38 11.15
C LEU A 212 2.94 10.71 10.82
N ASP A 213 2.19 11.73 10.39
CA ASP A 213 2.72 13.00 9.91
C ASP A 213 2.86 14.09 10.97
N SER A 214 2.30 13.91 12.18
CA SER A 214 2.31 14.95 13.20
C SER A 214 2.77 14.45 14.58
N SER A 215 3.17 15.41 15.43
CA SER A 215 3.46 15.19 16.85
C SER A 215 2.25 15.45 17.76
N GLU A 216 1.07 15.77 17.20
CA GLU A 216 -0.16 16.02 17.96
C GLU A 216 -0.50 14.84 18.90
N PHE A 217 -1.18 15.11 19.99
CA PHE A 217 -1.66 14.03 20.85
C PHE A 217 -2.63 13.12 20.10
N ILE A 218 -2.40 11.81 20.20
CA ILE A 218 -3.21 10.79 19.50
C ILE A 218 -4.70 10.92 19.85
N GLN A 219 -5.01 11.36 21.05
CA GLN A 219 -6.38 11.61 21.49
C GLN A 219 -7.02 12.77 20.72
N ASP A 220 -6.27 13.86 20.52
CA ASP A 220 -6.75 15.04 19.80
C ASP A 220 -6.95 14.72 18.32
N ILE A 221 -6.05 13.96 17.71
CA ILE A 221 -6.21 13.44 16.35
C ILE A 221 -7.48 12.59 16.24
N ALA A 222 -7.74 11.70 17.20
CA ALA A 222 -8.97 10.90 17.19
C ALA A 222 -10.22 11.77 17.25
N TYR A 223 -10.25 12.79 18.11
CA TYR A 223 -11.38 13.71 18.22
C TYR A 223 -11.55 14.58 16.97
N LYS A 224 -10.46 15.09 16.39
CA LYS A 224 -10.46 15.84 15.14
C LYS A 224 -11.12 15.06 14.01
N HIS A 225 -10.94 13.75 13.97
CA HIS A 225 -11.54 12.87 12.96
C HIS A 225 -12.88 12.25 13.41
N GLY A 226 -13.54 12.80 14.40
CA GLY A 226 -14.90 12.45 14.79
C GLY A 226 -15.06 11.20 15.66
N PHE A 227 -14.00 10.73 16.32
CA PHE A 227 -14.11 9.69 17.35
C PHE A 227 -14.38 10.34 18.71
N ASN A 228 -15.62 10.25 19.21
CA ASN A 228 -16.01 10.83 20.50
C ASN A 228 -15.67 9.96 21.71
N HIS A 229 -15.13 8.76 21.51
CA HIS A 229 -14.80 7.81 22.58
C HIS A 229 -13.44 7.18 22.32
N PHE A 230 -12.41 7.72 22.95
CA PHE A 230 -11.02 7.35 22.72
C PHE A 230 -10.71 5.86 22.91
N PRO A 231 -11.16 5.15 23.97
CA PRO A 231 -10.94 3.71 24.09
C PRO A 231 -11.50 2.90 22.92
N ARG A 232 -12.66 3.30 22.38
CA ARG A 232 -13.26 2.65 21.20
C ARG A 232 -12.40 2.89 19.95
N PHE A 233 -11.87 4.11 19.77
CA PHE A 233 -10.92 4.41 18.72
C PHE A 233 -9.71 3.48 18.78
N ILE A 234 -9.05 3.36 19.95
CA ILE A 234 -7.90 2.48 20.15
C ILE A 234 -8.21 1.04 19.75
N ALA A 235 -9.38 0.52 20.19
CA ALA A 235 -9.79 -0.85 19.88
C ALA A 235 -10.02 -1.05 18.37
N LEU A 236 -10.70 -0.12 17.69
CA LEU A 236 -10.95 -0.17 16.25
C LEU A 236 -9.66 -0.04 15.45
N PHE A 237 -8.78 0.89 15.83
CA PHE A 237 -7.49 1.09 15.23
C PHE A 237 -6.61 -0.16 15.35
N SER A 238 -6.49 -0.70 16.56
CA SER A 238 -5.69 -1.92 16.80
C SER A 238 -6.24 -3.13 16.08
N LYS A 239 -7.56 -3.25 15.98
CA LYS A 239 -8.21 -4.31 15.19
C LYS A 239 -7.87 -4.18 13.69
N LYS A 240 -7.89 -2.95 13.15
CA LYS A 240 -7.66 -2.70 11.72
C LYS A 240 -6.19 -2.86 11.35
N TYR A 241 -5.27 -2.27 12.14
CA TYR A 241 -3.86 -2.16 11.80
C TYR A 241 -2.95 -3.14 12.57
N GLY A 242 -3.50 -3.98 13.43
CA GLY A 242 -2.74 -4.97 14.20
C GLY A 242 -1.77 -4.38 15.23
N MET A 243 -1.86 -3.06 15.50
CA MET A 243 -1.00 -2.33 16.45
C MET A 243 -1.73 -1.12 17.01
N THR A 244 -1.28 -0.62 18.17
CA THR A 244 -1.82 0.61 18.75
C THR A 244 -1.37 1.85 17.95
N PRO A 245 -2.11 2.97 18.01
CA PRO A 245 -1.71 4.23 17.37
C PRO A 245 -0.31 4.72 17.79
N GLY A 246 0.03 4.57 19.08
CA GLY A 246 1.36 4.93 19.58
C GLY A 246 2.48 4.03 19.02
N GLN A 247 2.19 2.74 18.79
CA GLN A 247 3.10 1.84 18.12
C GLN A 247 3.26 2.18 16.63
N ALA A 248 2.16 2.58 15.95
CA ALA A 248 2.20 3.02 14.56
C ALA A 248 3.14 4.23 14.41
N ARG A 249 2.97 5.26 15.26
CA ARG A 249 3.85 6.45 15.29
C ARG A 249 5.33 6.10 15.50
N LYS A 250 5.62 5.21 16.46
CA LYS A 250 7.01 4.80 16.74
C LYS A 250 7.65 3.99 15.62
N LYS A 251 6.86 3.20 14.88
CA LYS A 251 7.39 2.34 13.81
C LYS A 251 7.84 3.10 12.58
N GLN A 252 7.29 4.27 12.31
CA GLN A 252 7.70 5.12 11.19
C GLN A 252 9.20 5.46 11.22
N PHE A 253 9.85 5.39 12.37
CA PHE A 253 11.25 5.78 12.57
C PHE A 253 12.25 4.63 12.76
N ALA A 254 11.85 3.38 12.59
CA ALA A 254 12.74 2.24 12.79
C ALA A 254 13.02 1.49 11.49
N PRO A 255 14.21 1.64 10.86
CA PRO A 255 14.64 0.73 9.81
C PRO A 255 15.01 -0.61 10.46
N ILE A 256 14.27 -1.67 10.11
CA ILE A 256 14.59 -3.01 10.57
C ILE A 256 14.97 -3.86 9.37
N TYR A 257 16.27 -3.92 9.07
CA TYR A 257 16.83 -4.97 8.22
C TYR A 257 17.82 -5.80 9.02
N LYS A 258 17.43 -6.99 9.42
CA LYS A 258 18.38 -8.07 9.74
C LYS A 258 18.44 -8.95 8.51
N THR A 259 19.36 -8.65 7.61
CA THR A 259 19.72 -9.50 6.48
C THR A 259 20.91 -10.35 6.89
N THR A 260 20.75 -11.66 6.90
CA THR A 260 21.86 -12.59 6.95
C THR A 260 22.20 -13.03 5.52
N GLU A 261 23.43 -12.81 5.08
CA GLU A 261 23.98 -13.26 3.79
C GLU A 261 23.45 -12.58 2.50
N THR A 262 22.70 -11.50 2.61
CA THR A 262 22.24 -10.74 1.44
C THR A 262 23.30 -9.71 1.04
N VAL A 263 23.70 -9.68 -0.21
CA VAL A 263 24.59 -8.67 -0.76
C VAL A 263 23.76 -7.58 -1.42
N GLU A 264 23.78 -6.36 -0.85
CA GLU A 264 23.26 -5.19 -1.51
C GLU A 264 24.18 -4.83 -2.68
N ILE A 265 23.64 -4.82 -3.90
CA ILE A 265 24.38 -4.45 -5.10
C ILE A 265 24.20 -2.94 -5.29
N SER A 266 25.31 -2.24 -5.48
CA SER A 266 25.23 -0.87 -5.97
C SER A 266 24.56 -0.85 -7.34
N LEU A 267 23.91 0.25 -7.72
CA LEU A 267 23.39 0.46 -9.08
C LEU A 267 24.57 0.66 -10.05
N ASP A 268 25.42 -0.37 -10.11
CA ASP A 268 26.59 -0.47 -10.96
C ASP A 268 26.24 -0.92 -12.39
N TYR A 269 27.27 -1.20 -13.19
CA TYR A 269 27.08 -1.60 -14.57
C TYR A 269 26.28 -2.91 -14.73
N GLU A 270 26.43 -3.90 -13.84
CA GLU A 270 25.65 -5.15 -13.89
C GLU A 270 24.17 -4.88 -13.64
N ALA A 271 23.85 -4.04 -12.66
CA ALA A 271 22.48 -3.63 -12.36
C ALA A 271 21.85 -2.83 -13.51
N GLN A 272 22.62 -1.92 -14.14
CA GLN A 272 22.13 -1.14 -15.29
C GLN A 272 21.84 -2.05 -16.49
N LEU A 273 22.65 -3.08 -16.75
CA LEU A 273 22.40 -4.06 -17.80
C LEU A 273 21.12 -4.86 -17.54
N LEU A 274 20.87 -5.30 -16.30
CA LEU A 274 19.64 -6.02 -15.94
C LEU A 274 18.38 -5.15 -16.09
N ILE A 275 18.47 -3.87 -15.72
CA ILE A 275 17.39 -2.90 -15.91
C ILE A 275 17.14 -2.64 -17.39
N ALA A 276 18.19 -2.47 -18.20
CA ALA A 276 18.10 -2.28 -19.65
C ALA A 276 17.50 -3.51 -20.35
N GLU A 277 17.89 -4.72 -19.94
CA GLU A 277 17.30 -5.98 -20.44
C GLU A 277 15.82 -6.09 -20.06
N ALA A 278 15.46 -5.74 -18.84
CA ALA A 278 14.05 -5.72 -18.41
C ALA A 278 13.23 -4.74 -19.25
N LYS A 279 13.79 -3.56 -19.57
CA LYS A 279 13.16 -2.54 -20.41
C LYS A 279 12.95 -2.99 -21.84
N SER A 280 13.93 -3.64 -22.46
CA SER A 280 13.82 -4.15 -23.84
C SER A 280 12.71 -5.20 -23.99
N ASN A 281 12.55 -6.07 -22.98
CA ASN A 281 11.52 -7.10 -22.94
C ASN A 281 10.10 -6.55 -22.62
N TYR A 282 9.97 -5.27 -22.27
CA TYR A 282 8.67 -4.64 -22.03
C TYR A 282 7.97 -4.24 -23.34
N HIS A 283 8.75 -3.93 -24.38
CA HIS A 283 8.24 -3.51 -25.69
C HIS A 283 7.93 -4.67 -26.65
N THR A 284 8.20 -5.91 -26.24
CA THR A 284 7.82 -7.15 -26.95
C THR A 284 6.69 -7.86 -26.20
#